data_3db548dc502359cdcc6cb3f7c695d988
#
_entry.id   3db548dc502359cdcc6cb3f7c695d988
#
_cell.length_a   1.000
_cell.length_b   1.000
_cell.length_c   1.000
_cell.angle_alpha   90.00
_cell.angle_beta   90.00
_cell.angle_gamma   90.00
#
_symmetry.space_group_name_H-M   'P 1'
#
loop_
_entity.id
_entity.type
_entity.pdbx_description
1 polymer ?
#
loop_
_entity_poly.entity_id
_entity_poly.type
_entity_poly.pdbx_seq_one_letter_code
_entity_poly.pdbx_strand_id
1 'polypeptide(L)'
;MDGILHSEEFGTGGMPPLICLHGLLGSSRNWRSVAKDLASDFRVWALDLPNHGDSFHREDASVKAMAMDLLHWLDQQKLGSVTLCGHSLGGKVAMRFACDHPKRIHKLVIADIAPRDYPPEHHVPILEALLSLDLSGLNSRKEADEALASQVPNWAFRQFLLTNLTERDGCFHWKANLSALRASIDGLSSNPLQAEETFEGLTLFVRGGKSGYLRTEHLAQVGKHFPNSKVEVLPEAGHDLH
;
A
#
# COMPACT_ATOMS: atom_id res chain seq x y z
N MET A 1 4.21 13.70 -18.39
CA MET A 1 5.40 13.90 -17.51
C MET A 1 5.27 12.86 -16.42
N ASP A 2 6.15 11.87 -16.44
CA ASP A 2 6.16 10.85 -15.40
C ASP A 2 6.64 11.50 -14.12
N GLY A 3 5.76 11.58 -13.12
CA GLY A 3 6.10 12.15 -11.82
C GLY A 3 7.09 11.25 -11.08
N ILE A 4 7.79 11.81 -10.10
CA ILE A 4 8.64 11.04 -9.20
C ILE A 4 7.81 10.65 -7.98
N LEU A 5 7.90 9.38 -7.54
CA LEU A 5 7.27 8.95 -6.30
C LEU A 5 7.88 9.70 -5.11
N HIS A 6 7.02 10.24 -4.26
CA HIS A 6 7.45 10.78 -2.98
C HIS A 6 7.94 9.65 -2.07
N SER A 7 8.98 9.90 -1.30
CA SER A 7 9.53 8.93 -0.36
C SER A 7 10.04 9.60 0.91
N GLU A 8 9.89 8.92 2.04
CA GLU A 8 10.57 9.24 3.29
C GLU A 8 11.72 8.24 3.50
N GLU A 9 12.89 8.74 3.83
CA GLU A 9 14.09 7.93 4.04
C GLU A 9 14.47 7.85 5.52
N PHE A 10 14.87 6.65 5.98
CA PHE A 10 15.33 6.36 7.33
C PHE A 10 16.60 5.51 7.27
N GLY A 11 17.49 5.68 8.25
CA GLY A 11 18.78 5.00 8.30
C GLY A 11 19.87 5.75 7.55
N THR A 12 21.03 5.11 7.36
CA THR A 12 22.22 5.73 6.78
C THR A 12 22.67 5.02 5.52
N GLY A 13 23.44 5.70 4.67
CA GLY A 13 24.06 5.12 3.47
C GLY A 13 24.97 3.93 3.81
N GLY A 14 25.03 2.94 2.90
CA GLY A 14 25.81 1.71 3.07
C GLY A 14 25.03 0.52 3.65
N MET A 15 23.86 0.76 4.26
CA MET A 15 22.97 -0.31 4.73
C MET A 15 22.18 -0.92 3.56
N PRO A 16 21.74 -2.20 3.66
CA PRO A 16 20.91 -2.85 2.65
C PRO A 16 19.62 -2.07 2.39
N PRO A 17 19.21 -1.87 1.12
CA PRO A 17 17.99 -1.13 0.80
C PRO A 17 16.73 -1.92 1.12
N LEU A 18 15.80 -1.29 1.84
CA LEU A 18 14.46 -1.77 2.11
C LEU A 18 13.44 -0.74 1.62
N ILE A 19 12.56 -1.18 0.73
CA ILE A 19 11.49 -0.35 0.18
C ILE A 19 10.17 -0.78 0.80
N CYS A 20 9.39 0.16 1.34
CA CYS A 20 8.09 -0.09 1.97
C CYS A 20 6.96 0.58 1.19
N LEU A 21 5.93 -0.20 0.84
CA LEU A 21 4.73 0.24 0.11
C LEU A 21 3.50 0.09 0.99
N HIS A 22 2.73 1.15 1.13
CA HIS A 22 1.52 1.22 1.96
C HIS A 22 0.27 0.63 1.27
N GLY A 23 -0.80 0.45 2.03
CA GLY A 23 -2.12 0.01 1.56
C GLY A 23 -2.95 1.13 0.91
N LEU A 24 -4.15 0.78 0.42
CA LEU A 24 -5.09 1.74 -0.16
C LEU A 24 -5.41 2.86 0.85
N LEU A 25 -5.42 4.11 0.38
CA LEU A 25 -5.61 5.33 1.17
C LEU A 25 -4.55 5.55 2.26
N GLY A 26 -3.45 4.79 2.23
CA GLY A 26 -2.28 5.00 3.09
C GLY A 26 -1.29 6.01 2.51
N SER A 27 -0.13 6.10 3.15
CA SER A 27 1.03 6.87 2.70
C SER A 27 2.31 6.33 3.35
N SER A 28 3.46 6.87 2.97
CA SER A 28 4.78 6.63 3.59
C SER A 28 4.74 6.73 5.12
N ARG A 29 3.87 7.61 5.65
CA ARG A 29 3.70 7.82 7.10
C ARG A 29 3.31 6.58 7.87
N ASN A 30 2.60 5.63 7.24
CA ASN A 30 2.20 4.37 7.87
C ASN A 30 3.41 3.54 8.32
N TRP A 31 4.52 3.68 7.61
CA TRP A 31 5.75 2.93 7.88
C TRP A 31 6.70 3.59 8.85
N ARG A 32 6.45 4.84 9.31
CA ARG A 32 7.40 5.62 10.09
C ARG A 32 7.90 4.95 11.36
N SER A 33 7.02 4.25 12.09
CA SER A 33 7.41 3.53 13.32
C SER A 33 8.35 2.38 12.97
N VAL A 34 7.88 1.47 12.12
CA VAL A 34 8.65 0.29 11.68
C VAL A 34 9.96 0.69 10.99
N ALA A 35 9.93 1.74 10.15
CA ALA A 35 11.12 2.22 9.46
C ALA A 35 12.18 2.75 10.42
N LYS A 36 11.79 3.43 11.49
CA LYS A 36 12.72 3.88 12.54
C LYS A 36 13.35 2.71 13.29
N ASP A 37 12.56 1.70 13.62
CA ASP A 37 13.04 0.50 14.31
C ASP A 37 14.01 -0.31 13.45
N LEU A 38 13.80 -0.33 12.13
CA LEU A 38 14.65 -1.04 11.17
C LEU A 38 15.84 -0.22 10.66
N ALA A 39 15.93 1.07 10.99
CA ALA A 39 16.93 2.00 10.47
C ALA A 39 18.38 1.68 10.93
N SER A 40 18.56 0.83 11.95
CA SER A 40 19.87 0.31 12.37
C SER A 40 20.43 -0.75 11.43
N ASP A 41 19.55 -1.49 10.74
CA ASP A 41 19.91 -2.66 9.94
C ASP A 41 19.70 -2.44 8.44
N PHE A 42 18.85 -1.47 8.09
CA PHE A 42 18.47 -1.16 6.70
C PHE A 42 18.51 0.34 6.43
N ARG A 43 18.75 0.67 5.16
CA ARG A 43 18.37 1.97 4.61
C ARG A 43 16.95 1.84 4.07
N VAL A 44 15.99 2.42 4.78
CA VAL A 44 14.56 2.22 4.52
C VAL A 44 14.01 3.42 3.74
N TRP A 45 13.30 3.15 2.64
CA TRP A 45 12.47 4.13 1.96
C TRP A 45 11.00 3.70 2.05
N ALA A 46 10.18 4.53 2.67
CA ALA A 46 8.74 4.43 2.63
C ALA A 46 8.21 5.31 1.50
N LEU A 47 7.55 4.70 0.51
CA LEU A 47 7.07 5.40 -0.68
C LEU A 47 5.58 5.70 -0.57
N ASP A 48 5.18 6.87 -1.10
CA ASP A 48 3.80 7.13 -1.46
C ASP A 48 3.55 6.56 -2.87
N LEU A 49 2.59 5.62 -2.99
CA LEU A 49 2.17 5.11 -4.29
C LEU A 49 1.51 6.21 -5.13
N PRO A 50 1.47 6.11 -6.48
CA PRO A 50 0.72 7.05 -7.30
C PRO A 50 -0.71 7.23 -6.81
N ASN A 51 -1.25 8.42 -6.93
CA ASN A 51 -2.58 8.80 -6.43
C ASN A 51 -2.74 8.80 -4.89
N HIS A 52 -1.64 8.68 -4.14
CA HIS A 52 -1.62 8.70 -2.68
C HIS A 52 -0.57 9.68 -2.15
N GLY A 53 -0.77 10.14 -0.90
CA GLY A 53 0.17 10.95 -0.17
C GLY A 53 0.58 12.21 -0.91
N ASP A 54 1.89 12.42 -1.05
CA ASP A 54 2.51 13.54 -1.74
C ASP A 54 3.07 13.13 -3.13
N SER A 55 2.75 11.91 -3.60
CA SER A 55 3.07 11.46 -4.95
C SER A 55 2.14 12.07 -6.01
N PHE A 56 2.58 11.99 -7.27
CA PHE A 56 1.81 12.51 -8.41
C PHE A 56 0.48 11.78 -8.61
N HIS A 57 -0.46 12.46 -9.25
CA HIS A 57 -1.76 11.92 -9.64
C HIS A 57 -1.79 11.58 -11.12
N ARG A 58 -2.52 10.50 -11.45
CA ARG A 58 -2.83 10.10 -12.82
C ARG A 58 -4.12 9.27 -12.87
N GLU A 59 -4.68 9.10 -14.07
CA GLU A 59 -5.93 8.35 -14.28
C GLU A 59 -5.71 6.83 -14.14
N ASP A 60 -4.63 6.29 -14.73
CA ASP A 60 -4.31 4.86 -14.62
C ASP A 60 -3.74 4.53 -13.23
N ALA A 61 -4.61 4.07 -12.33
CA ALA A 61 -4.24 3.63 -10.99
C ALA A 61 -4.08 2.09 -10.90
N SER A 62 -3.79 1.40 -12.01
CA SER A 62 -3.64 -0.06 -12.01
C SER A 62 -2.40 -0.51 -11.22
N VAL A 63 -2.47 -1.72 -10.63
CA VAL A 63 -1.35 -2.36 -9.93
C VAL A 63 -0.11 -2.48 -10.84
N LYS A 64 -0.33 -2.80 -12.11
CA LYS A 64 0.75 -2.92 -13.10
C LYS A 64 1.45 -1.58 -13.34
N ALA A 65 0.68 -0.52 -13.46
CA ALA A 65 1.23 0.82 -13.64
C ALA A 65 2.01 1.28 -12.40
N MET A 66 1.50 1.02 -11.18
CA MET A 66 2.22 1.30 -9.93
C MET A 66 3.53 0.51 -9.83
N ALA A 67 3.57 -0.74 -10.31
CA ALA A 67 4.80 -1.54 -10.34
C ALA A 67 5.84 -0.95 -11.31
N MET A 68 5.41 -0.40 -12.45
CA MET A 68 6.31 0.29 -13.38
C MET A 68 6.86 1.60 -12.79
N ASP A 69 6.05 2.35 -12.03
CA ASP A 69 6.53 3.55 -11.34
C ASP A 69 7.57 3.21 -10.28
N LEU A 70 7.38 2.10 -9.56
CA LEU A 70 8.38 1.60 -8.62
C LEU A 70 9.70 1.28 -9.35
N LEU A 71 9.65 0.65 -10.54
CA LEU A 71 10.86 0.40 -11.34
C LEU A 71 11.58 1.70 -11.69
N HIS A 72 10.84 2.68 -12.21
CA HIS A 72 11.41 3.99 -12.56
C HIS A 72 12.02 4.68 -11.35
N TRP A 73 11.35 4.64 -10.20
CA TRP A 73 11.89 5.21 -8.96
C TRP A 73 13.19 4.52 -8.53
N LEU A 74 13.25 3.17 -8.56
CA LEU A 74 14.46 2.41 -8.24
C LEU A 74 15.63 2.78 -9.18
N ASP A 75 15.36 2.96 -10.48
CA ASP A 75 16.35 3.34 -11.47
C ASP A 75 16.89 4.76 -11.22
N GLN A 76 16.00 5.71 -10.88
CA GLN A 76 16.39 7.08 -10.52
C GLN A 76 17.25 7.11 -9.26
N GLN A 77 16.94 6.27 -8.26
CA GLN A 77 17.76 6.12 -7.04
C GLN A 77 19.03 5.29 -7.27
N LYS A 78 19.24 4.76 -8.49
CA LYS A 78 20.37 3.88 -8.83
C LYS A 78 20.46 2.65 -7.92
N LEU A 79 19.32 2.16 -7.44
CA LEU A 79 19.21 0.95 -6.63
C LEU A 79 19.14 -0.27 -7.57
N GLY A 80 19.97 -1.26 -7.32
CA GLY A 80 19.98 -2.52 -8.07
C GLY A 80 18.87 -3.47 -7.57
N SER A 81 19.27 -4.44 -6.75
CA SER A 81 18.34 -5.37 -6.08
C SER A 81 18.04 -4.89 -4.67
N VAL A 82 16.78 -4.94 -4.26
CA VAL A 82 16.28 -4.41 -2.97
C VAL A 82 15.49 -5.45 -2.19
N THR A 83 15.38 -5.30 -0.88
CA THR A 83 14.32 -5.92 -0.11
C THR A 83 13.05 -5.08 -0.32
N LEU A 84 11.95 -5.70 -0.75
CA LEU A 84 10.68 -5.02 -1.00
C LEU A 84 9.63 -5.52 -0.01
N CYS A 85 9.01 -4.60 0.72
CA CYS A 85 7.93 -4.87 1.65
C CYS A 85 6.67 -4.14 1.18
N GLY A 86 5.54 -4.86 1.06
CA GLY A 86 4.28 -4.24 0.68
C GLY A 86 3.13 -4.70 1.56
N HIS A 87 2.32 -3.75 2.05
CA HIS A 87 1.11 -4.00 2.81
C HIS A 87 -0.13 -3.85 1.93
N SER A 88 -1.06 -4.81 2.00
CA SER A 88 -2.37 -4.73 1.32
C SER A 88 -2.21 -4.38 -0.17
N LEU A 89 -2.69 -3.23 -0.66
CA LEU A 89 -2.46 -2.76 -2.04
C LEU A 89 -0.97 -2.73 -2.40
N GLY A 90 -0.11 -2.19 -1.51
CA GLY A 90 1.34 -2.22 -1.69
C GLY A 90 1.89 -3.64 -1.82
N GLY A 91 1.27 -4.61 -1.15
CA GLY A 91 1.58 -6.04 -1.29
C GLY A 91 1.22 -6.57 -2.68
N LYS A 92 0.09 -6.16 -3.26
CA LYS A 92 -0.27 -6.50 -4.65
C LYS A 92 0.72 -5.90 -5.65
N VAL A 93 1.12 -4.64 -5.46
CA VAL A 93 2.15 -3.99 -6.27
C VAL A 93 3.48 -4.72 -6.15
N ALA A 94 3.88 -5.11 -4.93
CA ALA A 94 5.12 -5.82 -4.67
C ALA A 94 5.12 -7.23 -5.30
N MET A 95 4.01 -7.98 -5.25
CA MET A 95 3.85 -9.27 -5.92
C MET A 95 3.96 -9.14 -7.44
N ARG A 96 3.26 -8.16 -8.04
CA ARG A 96 3.35 -7.90 -9.48
C ARG A 96 4.78 -7.53 -9.89
N PHE A 97 5.41 -6.61 -9.14
CA PHE A 97 6.78 -6.18 -9.39
C PHE A 97 7.77 -7.36 -9.32
N ALA A 98 7.62 -8.25 -8.34
CA ALA A 98 8.51 -9.39 -8.17
C ALA A 98 8.43 -10.38 -9.35
N CYS A 99 7.22 -10.62 -9.89
CA CYS A 99 7.05 -11.46 -11.06
C CYS A 99 7.57 -10.79 -12.35
N ASP A 100 7.37 -9.48 -12.52
CA ASP A 100 7.83 -8.77 -13.72
C ASP A 100 9.35 -8.51 -13.70
N HIS A 101 9.92 -8.28 -12.52
CA HIS A 101 11.32 -7.85 -12.35
C HIS A 101 12.07 -8.65 -11.27
N PRO A 102 12.12 -10.00 -11.36
CA PRO A 102 12.64 -10.87 -10.29
C PRO A 102 14.09 -10.56 -9.91
N LYS A 103 14.90 -10.09 -10.87
CA LYS A 103 16.31 -9.72 -10.62
C LYS A 103 16.48 -8.44 -9.79
N ARG A 104 15.41 -7.66 -9.63
CA ARG A 104 15.40 -6.42 -8.83
C ARG A 104 15.02 -6.68 -7.37
N ILE A 105 14.68 -7.93 -7.01
CA ILE A 105 14.27 -8.33 -5.66
C ILE A 105 15.34 -9.21 -5.03
N HIS A 106 15.87 -8.76 -3.89
CA HIS A 106 16.72 -9.56 -3.02
C HIS A 106 15.86 -10.45 -2.08
N LYS A 107 14.88 -9.85 -1.42
CA LYS A 107 13.88 -10.51 -0.57
C LYS A 107 12.55 -9.80 -0.72
N LEU A 108 11.46 -10.56 -0.64
CA LEU A 108 10.10 -10.04 -0.71
C LEU A 108 9.38 -10.24 0.63
N VAL A 109 8.71 -9.21 1.13
CA VAL A 109 7.84 -9.28 2.31
C VAL A 109 6.45 -8.80 1.92
N ILE A 110 5.45 -9.63 2.13
CA ILE A 110 4.05 -9.33 1.84
C ILE A 110 3.26 -9.31 3.15
N ALA A 111 2.76 -8.14 3.52
CA ALA A 111 2.00 -7.93 4.75
C ALA A 111 0.49 -7.98 4.46
N ASP A 112 -0.14 -8.98 5.01
CA ASP A 112 -1.57 -9.25 5.15
C ASP A 112 -2.40 -9.13 3.87
N ILE A 113 -1.91 -9.73 2.77
CA ILE A 113 -2.63 -9.86 1.51
C ILE A 113 -2.21 -11.15 0.81
N ALA A 114 -3.10 -11.77 0.03
CA ALA A 114 -2.82 -12.95 -0.79
C ALA A 114 -2.94 -12.63 -2.29
N PRO A 115 -2.31 -13.41 -3.19
CA PRO A 115 -2.47 -13.27 -4.64
C PRO A 115 -3.82 -13.82 -5.11
N ARG A 116 -4.91 -13.11 -4.84
CA ARG A 116 -6.29 -13.49 -5.18
C ARG A 116 -7.19 -12.28 -5.42
N ASP A 117 -8.39 -12.53 -5.91
CA ASP A 117 -9.45 -11.52 -5.98
C ASP A 117 -10.02 -11.24 -4.58
N TYR A 118 -10.38 -10.00 -4.35
CA TYR A 118 -11.08 -9.50 -3.16
C TYR A 118 -12.37 -8.80 -3.59
N PRO A 119 -13.44 -8.86 -2.79
CA PRO A 119 -14.67 -8.13 -3.10
C PRO A 119 -14.43 -6.62 -3.11
N PRO A 120 -14.63 -5.90 -4.23
CA PRO A 120 -14.47 -4.43 -4.27
C PRO A 120 -15.48 -3.71 -3.39
N GLU A 121 -16.60 -4.35 -3.05
CA GLU A 121 -17.67 -3.86 -2.18
C GLU A 121 -17.17 -3.48 -0.77
N HIS A 122 -15.99 -3.95 -0.37
CA HIS A 122 -15.37 -3.54 0.89
C HIS A 122 -14.82 -2.11 0.83
N HIS A 123 -14.42 -1.64 -0.35
CA HIS A 123 -13.77 -0.34 -0.53
C HIS A 123 -14.65 0.70 -1.21
N VAL A 124 -15.58 0.27 -2.06
CA VAL A 124 -16.48 1.16 -2.81
C VAL A 124 -17.24 2.12 -1.89
N PRO A 125 -17.94 1.67 -0.82
CA PRO A 125 -18.67 2.59 0.06
C PRO A 125 -17.78 3.61 0.76
N ILE A 126 -16.54 3.22 1.08
CA ILE A 126 -15.57 4.12 1.72
C ILE A 126 -15.15 5.23 0.76
N LEU A 127 -14.77 4.87 -0.47
CA LEU A 127 -14.38 5.84 -1.48
C LEU A 127 -15.54 6.78 -1.84
N GLU A 128 -16.76 6.26 -1.93
CA GLU A 128 -17.96 7.07 -2.18
C GLU A 128 -18.28 8.00 -1.01
N ALA A 129 -18.13 7.56 0.23
CA ALA A 129 -18.28 8.41 1.41
C ALA A 129 -17.28 9.59 1.39
N LEU A 130 -16.00 9.33 1.07
CA LEU A 130 -14.99 10.37 0.98
C LEU A 130 -15.27 11.34 -0.19
N LEU A 131 -15.69 10.82 -1.35
CA LEU A 131 -16.01 11.62 -2.54
C LEU A 131 -17.25 12.49 -2.33
N SER A 132 -18.22 12.03 -1.53
CA SER A 132 -19.46 12.77 -1.27
C SER A 132 -19.32 13.85 -0.19
N LEU A 133 -18.20 13.88 0.54
CA LEU A 133 -17.98 14.87 1.59
C LEU A 133 -17.78 16.27 0.96
N ASP A 134 -18.66 17.19 1.32
CA ASP A 134 -18.52 18.61 0.91
C ASP A 134 -17.38 19.26 1.68
N LEU A 135 -16.23 19.42 1.01
CA LEU A 135 -15.05 20.04 1.58
C LEU A 135 -15.15 21.56 1.69
N SER A 136 -16.01 22.19 0.89
CA SER A 136 -16.13 23.66 0.83
C SER A 136 -16.78 24.24 2.08
N GLY A 137 -17.62 23.46 2.76
CA GLY A 137 -18.29 23.85 4.00
C GLY A 137 -17.53 23.52 5.27
N LEU A 138 -16.36 22.84 5.18
CA LEU A 138 -15.63 22.41 6.37
C LEU A 138 -14.74 23.52 6.94
N ASN A 139 -14.82 23.70 8.26
CA ASN A 139 -13.96 24.59 9.01
C ASN A 139 -12.90 23.83 9.85
N SER A 140 -13.06 22.54 10.00
CA SER A 140 -12.14 21.72 10.81
C SER A 140 -12.15 20.24 10.41
N ARG A 141 -11.07 19.53 10.73
CA ARG A 141 -11.02 18.06 10.63
C ARG A 141 -12.05 17.37 11.52
N LYS A 142 -12.45 18.00 12.62
CA LYS A 142 -13.49 17.49 13.51
C LYS A 142 -14.86 17.46 12.81
N GLU A 143 -15.19 18.51 12.06
CA GLU A 143 -16.42 18.52 11.27
C GLU A 143 -16.40 17.45 10.18
N ALA A 144 -15.25 17.21 9.53
CA ALA A 144 -15.10 16.10 8.59
C ALA A 144 -15.29 14.72 9.26
N ASP A 145 -14.76 14.51 10.46
CA ASP A 145 -14.95 13.29 11.25
C ASP A 145 -16.43 13.07 11.59
N GLU A 146 -17.12 14.10 12.06
CA GLU A 146 -18.54 14.07 12.40
C GLU A 146 -19.41 13.78 11.16
N ALA A 147 -19.11 14.42 10.03
CA ALA A 147 -19.84 14.21 8.78
C ALA A 147 -19.70 12.78 8.22
N LEU A 148 -18.54 12.16 8.39
CA LEU A 148 -18.27 10.78 7.95
C LEU A 148 -18.77 9.71 8.94
N ALA A 149 -19.16 10.06 10.18
CA ALA A 149 -19.42 9.11 11.25
C ALA A 149 -20.51 8.07 10.94
N SER A 150 -21.55 8.46 10.19
CA SER A 150 -22.66 7.56 9.81
C SER A 150 -22.26 6.56 8.73
N GLN A 151 -21.37 6.94 7.80
CA GLN A 151 -20.95 6.11 6.67
C GLN A 151 -19.72 5.25 7.03
N VAL A 152 -18.88 5.74 7.94
CA VAL A 152 -17.69 5.06 8.45
C VAL A 152 -17.75 5.01 9.98
N PRO A 153 -18.50 4.07 10.59
CA PRO A 153 -18.74 4.05 12.04
C PRO A 153 -17.49 3.83 12.89
N ASN A 154 -16.50 3.07 12.38
CA ASN A 154 -15.25 2.81 13.11
C ASN A 154 -14.42 4.08 13.21
N TRP A 155 -14.30 4.62 14.43
CA TRP A 155 -13.57 5.87 14.68
C TRP A 155 -12.09 5.79 14.28
N ALA A 156 -11.38 4.73 14.66
CA ALA A 156 -9.95 4.59 14.36
C ALA A 156 -9.70 4.55 12.85
N PHE A 157 -10.54 3.83 12.11
CA PHE A 157 -10.47 3.78 10.65
C PHE A 157 -10.81 5.15 10.02
N ARG A 158 -11.81 5.89 10.55
CA ARG A 158 -12.08 7.28 10.11
C ARG A 158 -10.87 8.19 10.31
N GLN A 159 -10.21 8.10 11.48
CA GLN A 159 -8.99 8.89 11.73
C GLN A 159 -7.88 8.56 10.72
N PHE A 160 -7.71 7.27 10.37
CA PHE A 160 -6.79 6.85 9.31
C PHE A 160 -7.17 7.50 7.97
N LEU A 161 -8.44 7.44 7.55
CA LEU A 161 -8.90 8.05 6.30
C LEU A 161 -8.66 9.56 6.28
N LEU A 162 -8.92 10.24 7.39
CA LEU A 162 -8.72 11.68 7.55
C LEU A 162 -7.23 12.11 7.53
N THR A 163 -6.28 11.19 7.62
CA THR A 163 -4.87 11.53 7.36
C THR A 163 -4.64 12.02 5.92
N ASN A 164 -5.54 11.65 4.99
CA ASN A 164 -5.55 12.15 3.61
C ASN A 164 -6.16 13.55 3.44
N LEU A 165 -6.84 14.07 4.45
CA LEU A 165 -7.38 15.42 4.39
C LEU A 165 -6.27 16.43 4.70
N THR A 166 -6.08 17.42 3.86
CA THR A 166 -5.09 18.48 4.03
C THR A 166 -5.76 19.83 3.85
N GLU A 167 -5.21 20.85 4.49
CA GLU A 167 -5.64 22.24 4.32
C GLU A 167 -4.59 22.98 3.48
N ARG A 168 -5.04 23.72 2.49
CA ARG A 168 -4.22 24.60 1.68
C ARG A 168 -5.04 25.87 1.37
N ASP A 169 -4.46 27.02 1.64
CA ASP A 169 -5.08 28.32 1.42
C ASP A 169 -6.47 28.47 2.09
N GLY A 170 -6.63 27.90 3.29
CA GLY A 170 -7.89 27.92 4.04
C GLY A 170 -8.98 26.96 3.52
N CYS A 171 -8.65 26.10 2.55
CA CYS A 171 -9.58 25.12 2.00
C CYS A 171 -9.08 23.69 2.25
N PHE A 172 -10.01 22.78 2.54
CA PHE A 172 -9.68 21.36 2.67
C PHE A 172 -9.62 20.67 1.30
N HIS A 173 -8.66 19.76 1.17
CA HIS A 173 -8.43 18.95 -0.04
C HIS A 173 -8.04 17.52 0.35
N TRP A 174 -8.43 16.55 -0.48
CA TRP A 174 -7.90 15.20 -0.38
C TRP A 174 -6.51 15.12 -1.02
N LYS A 175 -5.53 14.54 -0.30
CA LYS A 175 -4.23 14.19 -0.86
C LYS A 175 -4.34 13.05 -1.86
N ALA A 176 -5.19 12.07 -1.55
CA ALA A 176 -5.44 10.94 -2.44
C ALA A 176 -6.34 11.37 -3.62
N ASN A 177 -6.02 10.87 -4.82
CA ASN A 177 -6.88 11.01 -5.99
C ASN A 177 -8.04 10.01 -5.93
N LEU A 178 -9.04 10.34 -5.11
CA LEU A 178 -10.16 9.45 -4.82
C LEU A 178 -10.92 9.03 -6.08
N SER A 179 -11.04 9.93 -7.08
CA SER A 179 -11.75 9.64 -8.33
C SER A 179 -11.04 8.57 -9.16
N ALA A 180 -9.72 8.68 -9.33
CA ALA A 180 -8.93 7.67 -10.04
C ALA A 180 -8.92 6.33 -9.31
N LEU A 181 -8.77 6.35 -7.97
CA LEU A 181 -8.83 5.15 -7.14
C LEU A 181 -10.20 4.48 -7.20
N ARG A 182 -11.29 5.27 -7.15
CA ARG A 182 -12.66 4.74 -7.27
C ARG A 182 -12.91 4.12 -8.65
N ALA A 183 -12.46 4.78 -9.71
CA ALA A 183 -12.59 4.26 -11.07
C ALA A 183 -11.82 2.96 -11.30
N SER A 184 -10.71 2.75 -10.57
CA SER A 184 -9.83 1.60 -10.73
C SER A 184 -10.07 0.49 -9.69
N ILE A 185 -11.06 0.63 -8.79
CA ILE A 185 -11.17 -0.22 -7.59
C ILE A 185 -11.35 -1.71 -7.92
N ASP A 186 -12.05 -2.06 -8.99
CA ASP A 186 -12.23 -3.45 -9.43
C ASP A 186 -10.88 -4.09 -9.80
N GLY A 187 -10.05 -3.38 -10.57
CA GLY A 187 -8.70 -3.81 -10.92
C GLY A 187 -7.76 -3.86 -9.70
N LEU A 188 -7.86 -2.90 -8.78
CA LEU A 188 -7.09 -2.90 -7.53
C LEU A 188 -7.51 -4.05 -6.59
N SER A 189 -8.76 -4.47 -6.68
CA SER A 189 -9.29 -5.59 -5.89
C SER A 189 -8.95 -6.96 -6.51
N SER A 190 -8.68 -7.03 -7.81
CA SER A 190 -8.37 -8.27 -8.51
C SER A 190 -7.03 -8.89 -8.11
N ASN A 191 -6.85 -10.18 -8.42
CA ASN A 191 -5.55 -10.87 -8.30
C ASN A 191 -4.50 -10.14 -9.16
N PRO A 192 -3.35 -9.73 -8.61
CA PRO A 192 -2.32 -9.06 -9.39
C PRO A 192 -1.55 -10.00 -10.34
N LEU A 193 -1.73 -11.33 -10.21
CA LEU A 193 -0.96 -12.34 -10.92
C LEU A 193 -1.86 -13.22 -11.81
N GLN A 194 -1.33 -13.64 -12.96
CA GLN A 194 -1.91 -14.68 -13.79
C GLN A 194 -1.60 -16.07 -13.23
N ALA A 195 -2.36 -17.09 -13.63
CA ALA A 195 -2.30 -18.42 -13.03
C ALA A 195 -0.91 -19.09 -13.10
N GLU A 196 -0.11 -18.77 -14.13
CA GLU A 196 1.21 -19.39 -14.39
C GLU A 196 2.38 -18.57 -13.87
N GLU A 197 2.11 -17.35 -13.38
CA GLU A 197 3.18 -16.46 -12.91
C GLU A 197 3.67 -16.87 -11.53
N THR A 198 4.98 -17.00 -11.38
CA THR A 198 5.66 -17.41 -10.15
C THR A 198 6.84 -16.47 -9.86
N PHE A 199 7.17 -16.33 -8.59
CA PHE A 199 8.41 -15.72 -8.13
C PHE A 199 9.16 -16.69 -7.23
N GLU A 200 10.33 -17.14 -7.70
CA GLU A 200 11.16 -18.15 -7.04
C GLU A 200 12.08 -17.59 -5.94
N GLY A 201 12.08 -16.26 -5.74
CA GLY A 201 12.89 -15.62 -4.71
C GLY A 201 12.37 -15.86 -3.29
N LEU A 202 13.23 -15.59 -2.31
CA LEU A 202 12.85 -15.69 -0.89
C LEU A 202 11.71 -14.72 -0.56
N THR A 203 10.61 -15.28 -0.09
CA THR A 203 9.40 -14.51 0.24
C THR A 203 8.92 -14.79 1.66
N LEU A 204 8.58 -13.74 2.39
CA LEU A 204 7.93 -13.81 3.68
C LEU A 204 6.52 -13.20 3.57
N PHE A 205 5.51 -14.00 3.89
CA PHE A 205 4.16 -13.49 4.13
C PHE A 205 3.96 -13.31 5.63
N VAL A 206 3.54 -12.11 6.05
CA VAL A 206 3.16 -11.81 7.43
C VAL A 206 1.67 -11.60 7.48
N ARG A 207 0.95 -12.36 8.32
CA ARG A 207 -0.50 -12.23 8.43
C ARG A 207 -0.93 -11.80 9.83
N GLY A 208 -1.98 -10.99 9.88
CA GLY A 208 -2.69 -10.72 11.13
C GLY A 208 -3.57 -11.91 11.53
N GLY A 209 -3.43 -12.37 12.77
CA GLY A 209 -4.24 -13.50 13.29
C GLY A 209 -5.74 -13.18 13.31
N LYS A 210 -6.11 -11.90 13.49
CA LYS A 210 -7.49 -11.39 13.50
C LYS A 210 -7.93 -10.86 12.14
N SER A 211 -7.08 -10.90 11.10
CA SER A 211 -7.38 -10.41 9.77
C SER A 211 -8.10 -11.44 8.89
N GLY A 212 -8.98 -10.94 8.01
CA GLY A 212 -9.65 -11.72 6.97
C GLY A 212 -8.92 -11.73 5.61
N TYR A 213 -7.86 -10.94 5.43
CA TYR A 213 -7.23 -10.76 4.13
C TYR A 213 -6.30 -11.92 3.74
N LEU A 214 -5.46 -12.39 4.65
CA LEU A 214 -4.63 -13.58 4.44
C LEU A 214 -5.00 -14.64 5.48
N ARG A 215 -5.70 -15.70 5.04
CA ARG A 215 -6.14 -16.81 5.89
C ARG A 215 -5.43 -18.10 5.51
N THR A 216 -5.56 -19.13 6.37
CA THR A 216 -4.99 -20.45 6.13
C THR A 216 -5.45 -21.06 4.80
N GLU A 217 -6.71 -20.87 4.42
CA GLU A 217 -7.28 -21.34 3.17
C GLU A 217 -6.64 -20.76 1.91
N HIS A 218 -5.96 -19.60 2.02
CA HIS A 218 -5.26 -18.96 0.91
C HIS A 218 -3.82 -19.47 0.70
N LEU A 219 -3.28 -20.26 1.64
CA LEU A 219 -1.86 -20.67 1.63
C LEU A 219 -1.50 -21.56 0.44
N ALA A 220 -2.43 -22.35 -0.05
CA ALA A 220 -2.22 -23.16 -1.26
C ALA A 220 -1.96 -22.27 -2.47
N GLN A 221 -2.70 -21.17 -2.61
CA GLN A 221 -2.52 -20.19 -3.69
C GLN A 221 -1.23 -19.38 -3.51
N VAL A 222 -0.90 -19.01 -2.27
CA VAL A 222 0.41 -18.40 -1.96
C VAL A 222 1.55 -19.31 -2.42
N GLY A 223 1.54 -20.59 -2.04
CA GLY A 223 2.59 -21.55 -2.43
C GLY A 223 2.68 -21.81 -3.93
N LYS A 224 1.56 -21.67 -4.67
CA LYS A 224 1.56 -21.79 -6.14
C LYS A 224 2.37 -20.67 -6.81
N HIS A 225 2.20 -19.41 -6.37
CA HIS A 225 2.89 -18.27 -6.95
C HIS A 225 4.26 -17.96 -6.32
N PHE A 226 4.46 -18.36 -5.05
CA PHE A 226 5.66 -18.11 -4.26
C PHE A 226 6.15 -19.40 -3.58
N PRO A 227 6.74 -20.35 -4.35
CA PRO A 227 7.09 -21.69 -3.84
C PRO A 227 8.13 -21.66 -2.72
N ASN A 228 8.98 -20.63 -2.66
CA ASN A 228 9.98 -20.42 -1.62
C ASN A 228 9.51 -19.46 -0.52
N SER A 229 8.19 -19.43 -0.26
CA SER A 229 7.63 -18.56 0.78
C SER A 229 7.58 -19.23 2.15
N LYS A 230 7.68 -18.38 3.19
CA LYS A 230 7.30 -18.67 4.57
C LYS A 230 6.14 -17.79 4.97
N VAL A 231 5.34 -18.26 5.92
CA VAL A 231 4.23 -17.49 6.47
C VAL A 231 4.38 -17.37 7.97
N GLU A 232 4.44 -16.17 8.48
CA GLU A 232 4.46 -15.84 9.89
C GLU A 232 3.14 -15.20 10.31
N VAL A 233 2.70 -15.50 11.53
CA VAL A 233 1.43 -15.02 12.07
C VAL A 233 1.68 -14.10 13.25
N LEU A 234 1.09 -12.92 13.22
CA LEU A 234 1.00 -12.01 14.37
C LEU A 234 -0.38 -12.22 15.04
N PRO A 235 -0.49 -13.02 16.10
CA PRO A 235 -1.78 -13.55 16.58
C PRO A 235 -2.78 -12.44 16.96
N GLU A 236 -2.28 -11.35 17.54
CA GLU A 236 -3.11 -10.25 18.06
C GLU A 236 -3.38 -9.15 17.04
N ALA A 237 -2.69 -9.14 15.89
CA ALA A 237 -2.82 -8.10 14.89
C ALA A 237 -4.07 -8.32 14.00
N GLY A 238 -4.67 -7.20 13.62
CA GLY A 238 -5.67 -7.10 12.55
C GLY A 238 -5.01 -6.98 11.16
N HIS A 239 -5.66 -6.22 10.28
CA HIS A 239 -5.14 -5.95 8.94
C HIS A 239 -3.96 -4.95 8.97
N ASP A 240 -3.97 -4.00 9.88
CA ASP A 240 -2.90 -3.01 10.05
C ASP A 240 -1.79 -3.62 10.92
N LEU A 241 -0.67 -4.03 10.28
CA LEU A 241 0.45 -4.74 10.92
C LEU A 241 1.61 -3.81 11.31
N HIS A 242 1.55 -2.53 10.98
CA HIS A 242 2.66 -1.56 11.02
C HIS A 242 2.31 -0.31 11.83
#